data_8ad1adaee5443f946c90eefddf7db1ac
#
_entry.id   8ad1adaee5443f946c90eefddf7db1ac
#
_cell.length_a   1.000
_cell.length_b   1.000
_cell.length_c   1.000
_cell.angle_alpha   90.00
_cell.angle_beta   90.00
_cell.angle_gamma   90.00
#
_symmetry.space_group_name_H-M   'P 1'
#
loop_
_entity.id
_entity.type
_entity.pdbx_description
1 polymer ?
#
loop_
_entity_poly.entity_id
_entity_poly.type
_entity_poly.pdbx_seq_one_letter_code
_entity_poly.pdbx_strand_id
1 'polypeptide(L)'
;SVDAAKYMLAAGRILRGDFDSEKDLLVKSDPDSAGPIVFADFEDGTYGKWLSTGTAFGKGPVTLETKAEYQKDVRPHGKFFVNSHNVRLSGKTPSSGSADDQLGSLTSPRFRIERDFITFLVGGGAYKKETCVNLLVDGKVVLSATGRSNNTMTETGWDVRRWRGSEARIQVVDKRKGGWGNIGLDHIV
;
A
#
# COMPACT_ATOMS: atom_id res chain seq x y z
N SER A 1 8.19 17.07 -11.36
CA SER A 1 8.11 16.91 -9.92
C SER A 1 7.60 18.21 -9.30
N VAL A 2 6.83 18.11 -8.23
CA VAL A 2 6.21 19.25 -7.53
C VAL A 2 7.29 20.24 -7.03
N ASP A 3 8.47 19.74 -6.67
CA ASP A 3 9.59 20.56 -6.20
C ASP A 3 10.16 21.45 -7.29
N ALA A 4 10.30 20.97 -8.51
CA ALA A 4 10.81 21.78 -9.61
C ALA A 4 9.88 22.98 -9.92
N ALA A 5 8.55 22.80 -9.80
CA ALA A 5 7.60 23.89 -10.00
C ALA A 5 7.67 24.95 -8.88
N LYS A 6 7.91 24.53 -7.63
CA LYS A 6 8.12 25.46 -6.48
C LYS A 6 9.41 26.28 -6.66
N TYR A 7 10.50 25.64 -7.08
CA TYR A 7 11.76 26.35 -7.37
C TYR A 7 11.62 27.31 -8.54
N MET A 8 10.89 26.97 -9.59
CA MET A 8 10.63 27.85 -10.71
C MET A 8 9.78 29.06 -10.33
N LEU A 9 8.79 28.88 -9.44
CA LEU A 9 7.97 29.99 -8.90
C LEU A 9 8.79 30.94 -8.02
N ALA A 10 9.65 30.40 -7.14
CA ALA A 10 10.56 31.21 -6.33
C ALA A 10 11.58 31.96 -7.18
N ALA A 11 12.21 31.31 -8.17
CA ALA A 11 13.13 31.94 -9.10
C ALA A 11 12.44 33.04 -9.93
N GLY A 12 11.19 32.82 -10.36
CA GLY A 12 10.41 33.82 -11.10
C GLY A 12 10.08 35.06 -10.28
N ARG A 13 9.90 34.93 -8.95
CA ARG A 13 9.71 36.06 -8.02
C ARG A 13 10.99 36.87 -7.83
N ILE A 14 12.12 36.19 -7.62
CA ILE A 14 13.45 36.84 -7.51
C ILE A 14 13.75 37.65 -8.77
N LEU A 15 13.49 37.12 -9.95
CA LEU A 15 13.75 37.79 -11.23
C LEU A 15 12.84 39.00 -11.47
N ARG A 16 11.67 39.10 -10.83
CA ARG A 16 10.76 40.26 -10.91
C ARG A 16 10.97 41.31 -9.83
N GLY A 17 11.88 41.07 -8.89
CA GLY A 17 12.08 41.95 -7.76
C GLY A 17 10.96 41.92 -6.71
N ASP A 18 10.04 40.95 -6.78
CA ASP A 18 8.90 40.80 -5.89
C ASP A 18 9.24 39.98 -4.61
N PHE A 19 10.54 39.77 -4.34
CA PHE A 19 11.01 38.98 -3.22
C PHE A 19 11.02 39.81 -1.93
N ASP A 20 10.19 39.44 -0.98
CA ASP A 20 10.21 39.96 0.39
C ASP A 20 10.97 38.94 1.26
N SER A 21 12.22 39.28 1.60
CA SER A 21 13.15 38.38 2.30
C SER A 21 12.66 37.88 3.66
N GLU A 22 11.82 38.64 4.36
CA GLU A 22 11.26 38.18 5.63
C GLU A 22 10.04 37.26 5.47
N LYS A 23 9.16 37.56 4.53
CA LYS A 23 7.97 36.75 4.28
C LYS A 23 8.26 35.48 3.44
N ASP A 24 9.20 35.56 2.51
CA ASP A 24 9.53 34.43 1.65
C ASP A 24 10.52 33.45 2.33
N LEU A 25 11.27 33.88 3.36
CA LEU A 25 12.04 33.00 4.26
C LEU A 25 11.17 32.36 5.36
N LEU A 26 10.07 32.99 5.73
CA LEU A 26 9.01 32.36 6.52
C LEU A 26 8.11 31.49 5.63
N VAL A 27 8.68 30.68 4.76
CA VAL A 27 7.98 29.51 4.25
C VAL A 27 7.64 28.71 5.50
N LYS A 28 6.41 28.87 6.01
CA LYS A 28 5.82 27.92 6.95
C LYS A 28 6.19 26.57 6.39
N SER A 29 6.94 25.79 7.13
CA SER A 29 7.30 24.44 6.74
C SER A 29 6.01 23.79 6.25
N ASP A 30 5.86 23.70 4.93
CA ASP A 30 4.75 23.00 4.30
C ASP A 30 4.78 21.62 4.95
N PRO A 31 3.73 21.19 5.64
CA PRO A 31 3.73 19.85 6.23
C PRO A 31 4.05 18.77 5.20
N ASP A 32 3.93 19.06 3.90
CA ASP A 32 4.39 18.21 2.81
C ASP A 32 5.88 18.36 2.48
N SER A 33 6.61 19.32 3.07
CA SER A 33 8.08 19.40 2.99
C SER A 33 8.77 18.33 3.84
N ALA A 34 8.09 17.73 4.80
CA ALA A 34 8.55 16.53 5.47
C ALA A 34 8.47 15.36 4.47
N GLY A 35 9.59 14.68 4.25
CA GLY A 35 9.71 13.55 3.32
C GLY A 35 8.62 12.47 3.49
N PRO A 36 8.61 11.47 2.64
CA PRO A 36 7.65 10.38 2.70
C PRO A 36 7.71 9.64 4.06
N ILE A 37 6.56 9.18 4.54
CA ILE A 37 6.45 8.35 5.74
C ILE A 37 6.22 6.92 5.27
N VAL A 38 7.18 6.02 5.49
CA VAL A 38 6.95 4.59 5.29
C VAL A 38 6.02 4.10 6.38
N PHE A 39 4.77 3.82 6.02
CA PHE A 39 3.77 3.31 6.95
C PHE A 39 3.93 1.81 7.21
N ALA A 40 4.20 1.03 6.17
CA ALA A 40 4.51 -0.40 6.26
C ALA A 40 5.27 -0.87 5.03
N ASP A 41 6.40 -1.52 5.25
CA ASP A 41 7.23 -2.19 4.25
C ASP A 41 7.40 -3.70 4.53
N PHE A 42 6.95 -4.16 5.71
CA PHE A 42 6.99 -5.55 6.17
C PHE A 42 8.41 -6.17 6.25
N GLU A 43 9.46 -5.35 6.16
CA GLU A 43 10.86 -5.82 6.08
C GLU A 43 11.38 -6.45 7.38
N ASP A 44 10.65 -6.33 8.49
CA ASP A 44 10.90 -7.08 9.72
C ASP A 44 10.43 -8.55 9.65
N GLY A 45 9.80 -8.97 8.55
CA GLY A 45 9.31 -10.32 8.34
C GLY A 45 8.05 -10.66 9.14
N THR A 46 7.37 -9.67 9.70
CA THR A 46 6.14 -9.85 10.48
C THR A 46 5.01 -8.95 10.00
N TYR A 47 3.79 -9.25 10.41
CA TYR A 47 2.65 -8.32 10.26
C TYR A 47 2.57 -7.32 11.42
N GLY A 48 3.47 -7.41 12.41
CA GLY A 48 3.48 -6.54 13.57
C GLY A 48 2.11 -6.45 14.24
N LYS A 49 1.56 -5.23 14.30
CA LYS A 49 0.25 -4.96 14.92
C LYS A 49 -0.94 -5.06 13.97
N TRP A 50 -0.75 -5.53 12.75
CA TRP A 50 -1.86 -5.79 11.83
C TRP A 50 -2.68 -6.99 12.30
N LEU A 51 -3.99 -6.91 12.15
CA LEU A 51 -4.93 -7.95 12.53
C LEU A 51 -5.28 -8.80 11.31
N SER A 52 -4.92 -10.08 11.38
CA SER A 52 -5.27 -11.06 10.35
C SER A 52 -6.54 -11.82 10.74
N THR A 53 -7.43 -12.04 9.77
CA THR A 53 -8.59 -12.91 9.89
C THR A 53 -8.61 -13.93 8.78
N GLY A 54 -9.18 -15.10 9.02
CA GLY A 54 -9.16 -16.20 8.05
C GLY A 54 -7.78 -16.82 7.90
N THR A 55 -7.51 -17.43 6.77
CA THR A 55 -6.29 -18.22 6.53
C THR A 55 -5.42 -17.68 5.39
N ALA A 56 -5.96 -16.83 4.52
CA ALA A 56 -5.31 -16.41 3.27
C ALA A 56 -3.92 -15.78 3.47
N PHE A 57 -3.74 -14.97 4.51
CA PHE A 57 -2.48 -14.26 4.75
C PHE A 57 -1.45 -15.04 5.56
N GLY A 58 -1.79 -16.25 6.04
CA GLY A 58 -0.88 -17.05 6.85
C GLY A 58 -0.44 -16.37 8.15
N LYS A 59 0.79 -16.65 8.59
CA LYS A 59 1.34 -16.14 9.86
C LYS A 59 2.22 -14.89 9.71
N GLY A 60 2.55 -14.49 8.49
CA GLY A 60 3.45 -13.38 8.21
C GLY A 60 3.64 -13.16 6.71
N PRO A 61 4.36 -12.11 6.31
CA PRO A 61 4.67 -11.82 4.92
C PRO A 61 5.53 -12.93 4.30
N VAL A 62 5.54 -12.97 2.99
CA VAL A 62 6.34 -13.92 2.21
C VAL A 62 7.54 -13.23 1.57
N THR A 63 8.49 -14.04 1.08
CA THR A 63 9.63 -13.56 0.28
C THR A 63 9.55 -14.11 -1.15
N LEU A 64 10.42 -13.66 -2.03
CA LEU A 64 10.51 -14.20 -3.40
C LEU A 64 10.86 -15.70 -3.41
N GLU A 65 11.63 -16.18 -2.41
CA GLU A 65 11.96 -17.61 -2.27
C GLU A 65 10.80 -18.41 -1.67
N THR A 66 9.94 -17.76 -0.88
CA THR A 66 8.87 -18.46 -0.15
C THR A 66 7.50 -18.35 -0.82
N LYS A 67 7.31 -17.44 -1.77
CA LYS A 67 6.10 -17.39 -2.60
C LYS A 67 5.94 -18.65 -3.45
N ALA A 68 4.75 -18.88 -3.96
CA ALA A 68 4.52 -19.95 -4.91
C ALA A 68 5.28 -19.68 -6.23
N GLU A 69 5.96 -20.70 -6.77
CA GLU A 69 6.79 -20.57 -7.97
C GLU A 69 5.99 -20.07 -9.19
N TYR A 70 4.75 -20.55 -9.36
CA TYR A 70 3.88 -20.16 -10.46
C TYR A 70 3.44 -18.68 -10.41
N GLN A 71 3.65 -17.94 -9.31
CA GLN A 71 3.42 -16.49 -9.26
C GLN A 71 4.48 -15.68 -10.02
N LYS A 72 5.56 -16.34 -10.47
CA LYS A 72 6.63 -15.76 -11.29
C LYS A 72 7.20 -14.45 -10.70
N ASP A 73 7.31 -13.40 -11.54
CA ASP A 73 7.89 -12.12 -11.19
C ASP A 73 6.87 -11.23 -10.46
N VAL A 74 7.00 -11.12 -9.13
CA VAL A 74 6.08 -10.33 -8.29
C VAL A 74 6.52 -8.88 -8.13
N ARG A 75 7.82 -8.61 -8.13
CA ARG A 75 8.44 -7.28 -7.97
C ARG A 75 8.03 -6.55 -6.69
N PRO A 76 8.26 -7.11 -5.51
CA PRO A 76 8.09 -6.38 -4.26
C PRO A 76 9.19 -5.32 -4.11
N HIS A 77 9.00 -4.39 -3.19
CA HIS A 77 10.07 -3.53 -2.69
C HIS A 77 10.76 -4.23 -1.52
N GLY A 78 12.08 -4.44 -1.61
CA GLY A 78 12.84 -5.15 -0.58
C GLY A 78 12.64 -6.67 -0.61
N LYS A 79 12.54 -7.28 0.57
CA LYS A 79 12.57 -8.74 0.74
C LYS A 79 11.20 -9.35 1.02
N PHE A 80 10.40 -8.68 1.85
CA PHE A 80 9.15 -9.21 2.36
C PHE A 80 7.94 -8.46 1.78
N PHE A 81 6.85 -9.16 1.52
CA PHE A 81 5.61 -8.58 1.06
C PHE A 81 4.38 -9.36 1.52
N VAL A 82 3.26 -8.70 1.63
CA VAL A 82 1.95 -9.31 1.91
C VAL A 82 1.48 -10.09 0.69
N ASN A 83 1.00 -11.32 0.92
CA ASN A 83 0.43 -12.14 -0.14
C ASN A 83 -0.65 -13.06 0.45
N SER A 84 -1.89 -12.91 -0.01
CA SER A 84 -2.99 -13.77 0.44
C SER A 84 -2.91 -15.19 -0.12
N HIS A 85 -2.05 -15.42 -1.08
CA HIS A 85 -1.68 -16.74 -1.59
C HIS A 85 -0.58 -17.38 -0.70
N ASN A 86 -0.70 -17.21 0.61
CA ASN A 86 0.32 -17.56 1.60
C ASN A 86 0.00 -18.87 2.31
N VAL A 87 -0.45 -19.89 1.58
CA VAL A 87 -0.75 -21.16 2.22
C VAL A 87 0.44 -22.10 2.12
N ARG A 88 1.32 -22.04 3.11
CA ARG A 88 2.25 -23.13 3.42
C ARG A 88 1.66 -23.97 4.55
N LEU A 89 0.63 -24.72 4.22
CA LEU A 89 0.20 -25.81 5.06
C LEU A 89 1.13 -27.01 4.82
N SER A 90 1.87 -27.40 5.86
CA SER A 90 2.58 -28.67 5.95
C SER A 90 3.67 -28.99 4.94
N GLY A 91 4.54 -28.05 4.57
CA GLY A 91 5.73 -28.35 3.76
C GLY A 91 5.47 -28.76 2.31
N LYS A 92 4.24 -28.75 1.86
CA LYS A 92 3.87 -28.99 0.46
C LYS A 92 3.49 -27.66 -0.19
N THR A 93 3.99 -27.40 -1.38
CA THR A 93 3.49 -26.30 -2.22
C THR A 93 2.04 -26.62 -2.57
N PRO A 94 1.05 -25.84 -2.11
CA PRO A 94 -0.34 -26.11 -2.49
C PRO A 94 -0.47 -25.98 -4.01
N SER A 95 -1.40 -26.75 -4.61
CA SER A 95 -1.83 -26.46 -5.97
C SER A 95 -2.41 -25.05 -6.05
N SER A 96 -2.32 -24.39 -7.19
CA SER A 96 -2.84 -23.03 -7.37
C SER A 96 -4.29 -22.90 -6.89
N GLY A 97 -5.14 -23.89 -7.17
CA GLY A 97 -6.54 -23.88 -6.76
C GLY A 97 -6.74 -23.90 -5.25
N SER A 98 -5.93 -24.63 -4.49
CA SER A 98 -6.09 -24.70 -3.03
C SER A 98 -5.62 -23.42 -2.33
N ALA A 99 -4.70 -22.68 -2.91
CA ALA A 99 -4.24 -21.41 -2.38
C ALA A 99 -5.24 -20.27 -2.69
N ASP A 100 -5.80 -20.26 -3.90
CA ASP A 100 -6.86 -19.31 -4.30
C ASP A 100 -8.20 -19.57 -3.58
N ASP A 101 -8.33 -20.65 -2.83
CA ASP A 101 -9.53 -20.94 -2.03
C ASP A 101 -9.44 -20.44 -0.59
N GLN A 102 -8.28 -19.92 -0.17
CA GLN A 102 -8.10 -19.35 1.15
C GLN A 102 -8.70 -17.95 1.20
N LEU A 103 -9.43 -17.68 2.27
CA LEU A 103 -10.12 -16.41 2.45
C LEU A 103 -9.62 -15.71 3.71
N GLY A 104 -9.63 -14.38 3.69
CA GLY A 104 -9.21 -13.61 4.87
C GLY A 104 -9.11 -12.12 4.63
N SER A 105 -8.72 -11.43 5.68
CA SER A 105 -8.35 -10.02 5.61
C SER A 105 -7.16 -9.72 6.53
N LEU A 106 -6.41 -8.69 6.18
CA LEU A 106 -5.32 -8.14 6.96
C LEU A 106 -5.58 -6.65 7.15
N THR A 107 -5.75 -6.20 8.41
CA THR A 107 -6.16 -4.83 8.72
C THR A 107 -5.10 -4.14 9.58
N SER A 108 -4.66 -2.97 9.15
CA SER A 108 -3.64 -2.17 9.83
C SER A 108 -4.11 -1.67 11.21
N PRO A 109 -3.18 -1.29 12.10
CA PRO A 109 -3.48 -0.37 13.18
C PRO A 109 -4.15 0.91 12.64
N ARG A 110 -4.77 1.68 13.53
CA ARG A 110 -5.24 3.03 13.19
C ARG A 110 -4.04 3.94 12.98
N PHE A 111 -4.17 4.84 12.00
CA PHE A 111 -3.22 5.92 11.77
C PHE A 111 -3.98 7.21 11.43
N ARG A 112 -3.33 8.34 11.63
CA ARG A 112 -3.84 9.64 11.20
C ARG A 112 -3.33 9.94 9.79
N ILE A 113 -4.20 10.40 8.91
CA ILE A 113 -3.79 10.84 7.57
C ILE A 113 -3.08 12.19 7.69
N GLU A 114 -1.77 12.20 7.46
CA GLU A 114 -0.91 13.39 7.62
C GLU A 114 -0.37 13.92 6.29
N ARG A 115 -0.52 13.16 5.22
CA ARG A 115 -0.03 13.47 3.88
C ARG A 115 -1.19 13.54 2.89
N ASP A 116 -0.94 14.13 1.73
CA ASP A 116 -1.93 14.32 0.68
C ASP A 116 -2.16 13.06 -0.14
N PHE A 117 -1.18 12.17 -0.16
CA PHE A 117 -1.22 10.94 -0.95
C PHE A 117 -0.81 9.73 -0.10
N ILE A 118 -1.35 8.58 -0.44
CA ILE A 118 -0.88 7.27 0.02
C ILE A 118 -0.54 6.48 -1.24
N THR A 119 0.69 5.99 -1.36
CA THR A 119 1.13 5.12 -2.46
C THR A 119 1.49 3.74 -1.93
N PHE A 120 1.38 2.72 -2.77
CA PHE A 120 1.70 1.35 -2.42
C PHE A 120 1.85 0.49 -3.68
N LEU A 121 2.50 -0.66 -3.54
CA LEU A 121 2.58 -1.68 -4.56
C LEU A 121 1.43 -2.67 -4.40
N VAL A 122 0.71 -2.99 -5.48
CA VAL A 122 -0.40 -3.94 -5.47
C VAL A 122 -0.37 -4.87 -6.68
N GLY A 123 -0.60 -6.15 -6.45
CA GLY A 123 -0.71 -7.19 -7.48
C GLY A 123 -1.82 -8.20 -7.13
N GLY A 124 -2.07 -9.16 -8.01
CA GLY A 124 -3.10 -10.19 -7.81
C GLY A 124 -4.40 -9.94 -8.57
N GLY A 125 -5.52 -10.41 -8.05
CA GLY A 125 -6.83 -10.36 -8.70
C GLY A 125 -7.37 -8.95 -8.93
N ALA A 126 -8.27 -8.81 -9.89
CA ALA A 126 -8.89 -7.54 -10.28
C ALA A 126 -10.35 -7.42 -9.82
N TYR A 127 -10.72 -8.10 -8.75
CA TYR A 127 -12.11 -8.18 -8.30
C TYR A 127 -12.40 -7.17 -7.20
N LYS A 128 -13.12 -6.12 -7.57
CA LYS A 128 -13.58 -5.09 -6.61
C LYS A 128 -14.36 -5.74 -5.47
N LYS A 129 -14.07 -5.35 -4.23
CA LYS A 129 -14.67 -5.85 -2.97
C LYS A 129 -14.29 -7.30 -2.59
N GLU A 130 -13.63 -8.05 -3.46
CA GLU A 130 -13.26 -9.44 -3.20
C GLU A 130 -11.75 -9.60 -3.05
N THR A 131 -10.95 -9.12 -4.02
CA THR A 131 -9.48 -9.07 -3.93
C THR A 131 -9.04 -7.62 -4.05
N CYS A 132 -8.92 -6.95 -2.92
CA CYS A 132 -8.69 -5.50 -2.91
C CYS A 132 -7.93 -5.00 -1.67
N VAL A 133 -7.35 -3.82 -1.83
CA VAL A 133 -6.82 -2.99 -0.75
C VAL A 133 -7.79 -1.83 -0.55
N ASN A 134 -8.24 -1.60 0.68
CA ASN A 134 -9.20 -0.58 1.04
C ASN A 134 -8.59 0.45 2.00
N LEU A 135 -8.92 1.71 1.81
CA LEU A 135 -8.78 2.74 2.84
C LEU A 135 -10.11 2.87 3.58
N LEU A 136 -10.07 2.71 4.90
CA LEU A 136 -11.21 2.90 5.77
C LEU A 136 -11.03 4.20 6.57
N VAL A 137 -12.04 5.08 6.53
CA VAL A 137 -12.14 6.26 7.39
C VAL A 137 -13.45 6.14 8.16
N ASP A 138 -13.41 6.31 9.48
CA ASP A 138 -14.56 6.09 10.37
C ASP A 138 -15.25 4.73 10.16
N GLY A 139 -14.44 3.70 9.89
CA GLY A 139 -14.90 2.32 9.67
C GLY A 139 -15.58 2.09 8.31
N LYS A 140 -15.65 3.08 7.43
CA LYS A 140 -16.24 2.97 6.09
C LYS A 140 -15.16 2.92 5.02
N VAL A 141 -15.30 2.05 4.03
CA VAL A 141 -14.42 2.03 2.86
C VAL A 141 -14.68 3.30 2.03
N VAL A 142 -13.65 4.13 1.89
CA VAL A 142 -13.70 5.39 1.14
C VAL A 142 -12.93 5.32 -0.18
N LEU A 143 -11.86 4.51 -0.24
CA LEU A 143 -11.09 4.22 -1.45
C LEU A 143 -10.79 2.73 -1.51
N SER A 144 -10.63 2.22 -2.72
CA SER A 144 -10.28 0.82 -2.96
C SER A 144 -9.42 0.67 -4.21
N ALA A 145 -8.44 -0.23 -4.15
CA ALA A 145 -7.61 -0.63 -5.28
C ALA A 145 -7.57 -2.15 -5.40
N THR A 146 -7.32 -2.65 -6.60
CA THR A 146 -7.18 -4.09 -6.88
C THR A 146 -5.89 -4.34 -7.65
N GLY A 147 -5.45 -5.59 -7.72
CA GLY A 147 -4.50 -6.02 -8.75
C GLY A 147 -5.13 -5.92 -10.15
N ARG A 148 -4.41 -6.43 -11.14
CA ARG A 148 -4.81 -6.39 -12.56
C ARG A 148 -4.88 -7.80 -13.17
N SER A 149 -5.25 -8.81 -12.36
CA SER A 149 -5.11 -10.23 -12.70
C SER A 149 -3.66 -10.53 -13.14
N ASN A 150 -2.72 -9.99 -12.39
CA ASN A 150 -1.29 -10.16 -12.56
C ASN A 150 -0.62 -10.11 -11.19
N ASN A 151 0.28 -11.06 -10.90
CA ASN A 151 1.02 -11.08 -9.64
C ASN A 151 2.15 -10.03 -9.59
N THR A 152 2.61 -9.53 -10.75
CA THR A 152 3.57 -8.43 -10.78
C THR A 152 2.94 -7.18 -10.17
N MET A 153 3.49 -6.73 -9.05
CA MET A 153 3.00 -5.54 -8.35
C MET A 153 3.29 -4.30 -9.17
N THR A 154 2.35 -3.39 -9.15
CA THR A 154 2.48 -2.05 -9.75
C THR A 154 2.13 -1.00 -8.71
N GLU A 155 2.81 0.14 -8.80
CA GLU A 155 2.52 1.27 -7.95
C GLU A 155 1.11 1.81 -8.21
N THR A 156 0.42 2.08 -7.11
CA THR A 156 -0.92 2.67 -7.08
C THR A 156 -0.94 3.77 -6.02
N GLY A 157 -1.61 4.86 -6.32
CA GLY A 157 -1.71 6.00 -5.41
C GLY A 157 -3.15 6.44 -5.17
N TRP A 158 -3.42 6.94 -3.97
CA TRP A 158 -4.67 7.56 -3.58
C TRP A 158 -4.45 9.01 -3.19
N ASP A 159 -5.26 9.93 -3.73
CA ASP A 159 -5.40 11.29 -3.22
C ASP A 159 -6.29 11.24 -1.97
N VAL A 160 -5.71 11.54 -0.82
CA VAL A 160 -6.38 11.45 0.49
C VAL A 160 -6.59 12.82 1.14
N ARG A 161 -6.32 13.91 0.42
CA ARG A 161 -6.40 15.30 0.92
C ARG A 161 -7.71 15.62 1.63
N ARG A 162 -8.84 15.11 1.09
CA ARG A 162 -10.17 15.33 1.68
C ARG A 162 -10.36 14.70 3.06
N TRP A 163 -9.51 13.74 3.45
CA TRP A 163 -9.55 13.06 4.75
C TRP A 163 -8.35 13.40 5.63
N ARG A 164 -7.57 14.41 5.26
CA ARG A 164 -6.41 14.84 6.06
C ARG A 164 -6.83 15.14 7.50
N GLY A 165 -6.07 14.63 8.44
CA GLY A 165 -6.36 14.73 9.87
C GLY A 165 -7.33 13.68 10.42
N SER A 166 -8.00 12.90 9.56
CA SER A 166 -8.90 11.83 9.98
C SER A 166 -8.12 10.59 10.41
N GLU A 167 -8.72 9.78 11.29
CA GLU A 167 -8.24 8.44 11.60
C GLU A 167 -8.64 7.45 10.49
N ALA A 168 -7.69 6.64 10.09
CA ALA A 168 -7.88 5.68 9.02
C ALA A 168 -7.28 4.31 9.34
N ARG A 169 -7.62 3.31 8.54
CA ARG A 169 -6.99 1.99 8.47
C ARG A 169 -6.83 1.58 7.02
N ILE A 170 -5.82 0.78 6.75
CA ILE A 170 -5.70 0.04 5.50
C ILE A 170 -6.17 -1.40 5.75
N GLN A 171 -6.97 -1.93 4.84
CA GLN A 171 -7.43 -3.31 4.91
C GLN A 171 -7.20 -4.00 3.57
N VAL A 172 -6.47 -5.09 3.61
CA VAL A 172 -6.30 -6.01 2.49
C VAL A 172 -7.34 -7.10 2.62
N VAL A 173 -8.06 -7.37 1.55
CA VAL A 173 -9.20 -8.32 1.55
C VAL A 173 -8.99 -9.36 0.47
N ASP A 174 -9.17 -10.61 0.86
CA ASP A 174 -9.33 -11.73 -0.05
C ASP A 174 -10.58 -12.52 0.35
N LYS A 175 -11.61 -12.40 -0.47
CA LYS A 175 -12.92 -13.08 -0.29
C LYS A 175 -13.29 -13.90 -1.51
N ARG A 176 -12.34 -14.09 -2.43
CA ARG A 176 -12.60 -14.80 -3.68
C ARG A 176 -11.95 -16.17 -3.68
N LYS A 177 -12.70 -17.18 -4.09
CA LYS A 177 -12.19 -18.51 -4.39
C LYS A 177 -11.94 -18.68 -5.89
N GLY A 178 -11.01 -19.56 -6.23
CA GLY A 178 -10.69 -19.89 -7.60
C GLY A 178 -9.81 -18.86 -8.28
N GLY A 179 -9.68 -18.94 -9.59
CA GLY A 179 -8.68 -18.19 -10.35
C GLY A 179 -8.60 -16.70 -10.05
N TRP A 180 -7.39 -16.23 -9.75
CA TRP A 180 -7.08 -14.88 -9.27
C TRP A 180 -7.72 -14.54 -7.92
N GLY A 181 -8.06 -15.55 -7.11
CA GLY A 181 -8.42 -15.38 -5.70
C GLY A 181 -7.18 -15.10 -4.86
N ASN A 182 -6.47 -14.02 -5.16
CA ASN A 182 -5.31 -13.58 -4.39
C ASN A 182 -5.10 -12.07 -4.52
N ILE A 183 -4.42 -11.50 -3.52
CA ILE A 183 -4.00 -10.10 -3.49
C ILE A 183 -2.62 -9.99 -2.85
N GLY A 184 -1.74 -9.25 -3.47
CA GLY A 184 -0.43 -8.87 -2.95
C GLY A 184 -0.36 -7.38 -2.64
N LEU A 185 0.33 -7.00 -1.57
CA LEU A 185 0.52 -5.61 -1.16
C LEU A 185 1.92 -5.43 -0.60
N ASP A 186 2.51 -4.26 -0.88
CA ASP A 186 3.80 -3.91 -0.33
C ASP A 186 4.03 -2.40 -0.32
N HIS A 187 5.04 -1.96 0.45
CA HIS A 187 5.62 -0.62 0.48
C HIS A 187 4.57 0.50 0.49
N ILE A 188 3.88 0.63 1.63
CA ILE A 188 2.86 1.66 1.84
C ILE A 188 3.55 2.93 2.36
N VAL A 189 3.40 4.01 1.62
CA VAL A 189 4.04 5.30 1.91
C VAL A 189 3.01 6.42 1.95
#